data_2f115f8a9d19a4a5af0a34a3ebfd6a4f
#
_entry.id   2f115f8a9d19a4a5af0a34a3ebfd6a4f
#
_cell.length_a   1.000
_cell.length_b   1.000
_cell.length_c   1.000
_cell.angle_alpha   90.00
_cell.angle_beta   90.00
_cell.angle_gamma   90.00
#
_symmetry.space_group_name_H-M   'P 1'
#
loop_
_entity.id
_entity.type
_entity.pdbx_description
1 polymer ?
#
loop_
_entity_poly.entity_id
_entity_poly.type
_entity_poly.pdbx_seq_one_letter_code
_entity_poly.pdbx_strand_id
1 'polypeptide(L)'
;IAITLFISDDSSFDGTWEWLNDQFNSDSRVRILPRTKRMGCAGYNFFRLIREVDFTQFDYIALADQDDKWQQNKLLRACNVITGLGADAYSGNIIAFWLNGRKKLINKSQSQTKWDFLFDSPGPGCTYLVTKKLAIDIQKFIINNPDRMQKIVIHDLFIYAFARSKGYQWIIDDVPMMHYRQHTENQVGANDGLKAYLVRARNVISGWWLGQVALIAESLDLFKNPSVNKWFSGSRLGYLMLSLNFWHCRRSLRDKFLFLFFCLLLMVIGSQPKK
;
A
#
# COMPACT_ATOMS: atom_id res chain seq x y z
N ILE A 1 -20.79 1.05 -14.97
CA ILE A 1 -19.43 1.57 -15.01
C ILE A 1 -18.71 0.90 -16.17
N ALA A 2 -18.10 1.67 -17.06
CA ALA A 2 -17.20 1.16 -18.08
C ALA A 2 -15.84 0.91 -17.45
N ILE A 3 -15.19 -0.22 -17.77
CA ILE A 3 -13.93 -0.65 -17.18
C ILE A 3 -12.96 -1.01 -18.30
N THR A 4 -11.71 -0.57 -18.17
CA THR A 4 -10.58 -1.06 -18.93
C THR A 4 -9.57 -1.67 -17.95
N LEU A 5 -9.14 -2.89 -18.20
CA LEU A 5 -8.18 -3.62 -17.38
C LEU A 5 -6.78 -3.51 -18.01
N PHE A 6 -5.83 -2.98 -17.28
CA PHE A 6 -4.41 -3.00 -17.64
C PHE A 6 -3.69 -4.09 -16.86
N ILE A 7 -2.96 -4.95 -17.55
CA ILE A 7 -2.23 -6.08 -16.96
C ILE A 7 -0.73 -5.89 -17.18
N SER A 8 0.04 -6.04 -16.12
CA SER A 8 1.49 -6.13 -16.17
C SER A 8 1.95 -7.46 -15.60
N ASP A 9 2.43 -8.34 -16.46
CA ASP A 9 3.10 -9.58 -16.07
C ASP A 9 4.56 -9.30 -15.70
N ASP A 10 5.00 -9.77 -14.53
CA ASP A 10 6.39 -9.61 -14.05
C ASP A 10 7.33 -10.71 -14.57
N SER A 11 7.22 -11.01 -15.87
CA SER A 11 7.99 -12.04 -16.57
C SER A 11 7.79 -13.43 -15.97
N SER A 12 6.53 -13.83 -15.83
CA SER A 12 6.16 -15.19 -15.43
C SER A 12 6.71 -16.23 -16.41
N PHE A 13 7.08 -17.40 -15.87
CA PHE A 13 7.66 -18.52 -16.64
C PHE A 13 6.79 -19.79 -16.59
N ASP A 14 5.57 -19.68 -16.06
CA ASP A 14 4.59 -20.74 -15.86
C ASP A 14 3.50 -20.79 -16.95
N GLY A 15 3.70 -20.07 -18.07
CA GLY A 15 2.72 -19.97 -19.16
C GLY A 15 1.67 -18.86 -18.98
N THR A 16 1.75 -18.06 -17.90
CA THR A 16 0.79 -16.96 -17.64
C THR A 16 0.77 -15.95 -18.80
N TRP A 17 1.92 -15.58 -19.34
CA TRP A 17 2.01 -14.61 -20.44
C TRP A 17 1.31 -15.09 -21.70
N GLU A 18 1.56 -16.34 -22.11
CA GLU A 18 0.96 -16.96 -23.27
C GLU A 18 -0.55 -17.07 -23.07
N TRP A 19 -0.98 -17.53 -21.90
CA TRP A 19 -2.40 -17.63 -21.55
C TRP A 19 -3.12 -16.28 -21.59
N LEU A 20 -2.52 -15.21 -21.04
CA LEU A 20 -3.11 -13.87 -21.08
C LEU A 20 -3.34 -13.39 -22.51
N ASN A 21 -2.36 -13.58 -23.40
CA ASN A 21 -2.49 -13.17 -24.80
C ASN A 21 -3.55 -14.00 -25.53
N ASP A 22 -3.60 -15.31 -25.32
CA ASP A 22 -4.60 -16.19 -25.94
C ASP A 22 -6.03 -15.85 -25.48
N GLN A 23 -6.21 -15.56 -24.20
CA GLN A 23 -7.56 -15.31 -23.65
C GLN A 23 -8.07 -13.89 -23.93
N PHE A 24 -7.22 -12.88 -23.99
CA PHE A 24 -7.64 -11.49 -23.98
C PHE A 24 -7.23 -10.68 -25.21
N ASN A 25 -6.54 -11.26 -26.19
CA ASN A 25 -6.08 -10.55 -27.38
C ASN A 25 -7.22 -9.88 -28.18
N SER A 26 -8.41 -10.43 -28.14
CA SER A 26 -9.61 -9.89 -28.83
C SER A 26 -10.52 -9.03 -27.94
N ASP A 27 -10.28 -8.95 -26.64
CA ASP A 27 -11.09 -8.14 -25.73
C ASP A 27 -10.54 -6.69 -25.64
N SER A 28 -11.21 -5.76 -26.31
CA SER A 28 -10.82 -4.35 -26.33
C SER A 28 -10.80 -3.67 -24.95
N ARG A 29 -11.42 -4.30 -23.94
CA ARG A 29 -11.40 -3.81 -22.55
C ARG A 29 -10.14 -4.21 -21.81
N VAL A 30 -9.33 -5.12 -22.34
CA VAL A 30 -8.11 -5.61 -21.70
C VAL A 30 -6.90 -5.15 -22.49
N ARG A 31 -5.93 -4.59 -21.81
CA ARG A 31 -4.67 -4.12 -22.37
C ARG A 31 -3.52 -4.72 -21.57
N ILE A 32 -2.74 -5.57 -22.21
CA ILE A 32 -1.57 -6.22 -21.63
C ILE A 32 -0.35 -5.37 -21.96
N LEU A 33 0.37 -4.91 -20.91
CA LEU A 33 1.62 -4.16 -21.12
C LEU A 33 2.70 -5.07 -21.72
N PRO A 34 3.60 -4.55 -22.55
CA PRO A 34 4.70 -5.32 -23.14
C PRO A 34 5.53 -6.02 -22.06
N ARG A 35 6.04 -7.22 -22.36
CA ARG A 35 6.92 -7.96 -21.44
C ARG A 35 8.24 -7.20 -21.23
N THR A 36 8.73 -7.16 -19.98
CA THR A 36 9.99 -6.51 -19.62
C THR A 36 10.83 -7.43 -18.74
N LYS A 37 12.00 -6.96 -18.31
CA LYS A 37 12.77 -7.70 -17.29
C LYS A 37 11.97 -7.85 -16.00
N ARG A 38 12.10 -9.01 -15.36
CA ARG A 38 11.48 -9.30 -14.09
C ARG A 38 11.89 -8.28 -13.03
N MET A 39 10.89 -7.73 -12.35
CA MET A 39 11.10 -6.77 -11.26
C MET A 39 11.20 -7.46 -9.91
N GLY A 40 10.57 -8.65 -9.76
CA GLY A 40 10.64 -9.49 -8.59
C GLY A 40 9.92 -8.96 -7.36
N CYS A 41 9.08 -7.92 -7.52
CA CYS A 41 8.34 -7.31 -6.43
C CYS A 41 7.05 -6.68 -6.96
N ALA A 42 5.93 -6.97 -6.29
CA ALA A 42 4.62 -6.40 -6.64
C ALA A 42 4.64 -4.87 -6.64
N GLY A 43 5.32 -4.25 -5.66
CA GLY A 43 5.43 -2.79 -5.59
C GLY A 43 6.03 -2.17 -6.84
N TYR A 44 7.11 -2.74 -7.37
CA TYR A 44 7.73 -2.23 -8.60
C TYR A 44 6.85 -2.44 -9.83
N ASN A 45 6.12 -3.56 -9.88
CA ASN A 45 5.19 -3.84 -10.96
C ASN A 45 3.99 -2.87 -10.93
N PHE A 46 3.47 -2.51 -9.77
CA PHE A 46 2.46 -1.46 -9.64
C PHE A 46 2.99 -0.08 -10.01
N PHE A 47 4.21 0.26 -9.62
CA PHE A 47 4.83 1.53 -10.06
C PHE A 47 5.04 1.58 -11.57
N ARG A 48 5.34 0.44 -12.20
CA ARG A 48 5.38 0.33 -13.66
C ARG A 48 4.01 0.62 -14.27
N LEU A 49 2.94 -0.05 -13.82
CA LEU A 49 1.57 0.19 -14.26
C LEU A 49 1.21 1.67 -14.16
N ILE A 50 1.47 2.28 -12.99
CA ILE A 50 1.17 3.69 -12.76
C ILE A 50 1.98 4.58 -13.71
N ARG A 51 3.23 4.25 -14.01
CA ARG A 51 4.10 5.04 -14.90
C ARG A 51 3.70 4.96 -16.37
N GLU A 52 3.30 3.76 -16.84
CA GLU A 52 3.15 3.47 -18.27
C GLU A 52 1.72 3.64 -18.80
N VAL A 53 0.70 3.60 -17.92
CA VAL A 53 -0.70 3.74 -18.32
C VAL A 53 -1.09 5.20 -18.47
N ASP A 54 -1.74 5.55 -19.59
CA ASP A 54 -2.35 6.86 -19.77
C ASP A 54 -3.69 6.93 -19.02
N PHE A 55 -3.74 7.75 -17.97
CA PHE A 55 -4.92 7.94 -17.14
C PHE A 55 -5.88 9.03 -17.64
N THR A 56 -5.56 9.74 -18.72
CA THR A 56 -6.32 10.92 -19.15
C THR A 56 -7.77 10.59 -19.55
N GLN A 57 -8.02 9.35 -19.99
CA GLN A 57 -9.34 8.90 -20.46
C GLN A 57 -10.23 8.30 -19.36
N PHE A 58 -9.74 8.20 -18.11
CA PHE A 58 -10.47 7.55 -17.00
C PHE A 58 -10.80 8.55 -15.92
N ASP A 59 -11.93 8.37 -15.24
CA ASP A 59 -12.32 9.20 -14.10
C ASP A 59 -11.70 8.71 -12.80
N TYR A 60 -11.52 7.39 -12.69
CA TYR A 60 -10.97 6.71 -11.53
C TYR A 60 -9.99 5.62 -11.92
N ILE A 61 -9.01 5.39 -11.06
CA ILE A 61 -8.03 4.31 -11.19
C ILE A 61 -8.10 3.40 -9.98
N ALA A 62 -8.31 2.10 -10.21
CA ALA A 62 -8.31 1.07 -9.18
C ALA A 62 -7.08 0.17 -9.30
N LEU A 63 -6.53 -0.27 -8.18
CA LEU A 63 -5.49 -1.29 -8.15
C LEU A 63 -6.11 -2.66 -7.88
N ALA A 64 -5.58 -3.71 -8.50
CA ALA A 64 -6.05 -5.07 -8.34
C ALA A 64 -4.88 -6.06 -8.26
N ASP A 65 -4.93 -6.96 -7.30
CA ASP A 65 -4.08 -8.15 -7.25
C ASP A 65 -4.77 -9.31 -8.00
N GLN A 66 -3.99 -10.20 -8.62
CA GLN A 66 -4.47 -11.25 -9.52
C GLN A 66 -5.22 -12.39 -8.80
N ASP A 67 -5.08 -12.50 -7.49
CA ASP A 67 -5.58 -13.62 -6.70
C ASP A 67 -6.78 -13.28 -5.81
N ASP A 68 -7.22 -12.02 -5.81
CA ASP A 68 -8.32 -11.54 -4.99
C ASP A 68 -9.69 -11.68 -5.67
N LYS A 69 -10.74 -11.78 -4.85
CA LYS A 69 -12.11 -11.82 -5.32
C LYS A 69 -12.87 -10.55 -4.97
N TRP A 70 -13.15 -9.73 -5.95
CA TRP A 70 -13.96 -8.53 -5.79
C TRP A 70 -15.45 -8.86 -5.75
N GLN A 71 -16.22 -8.13 -4.94
CA GLN A 71 -17.68 -8.13 -5.05
C GLN A 71 -18.11 -7.33 -6.28
N GLN A 72 -19.22 -7.71 -6.89
CA GLN A 72 -19.69 -7.13 -8.16
C GLN A 72 -19.86 -5.59 -8.10
N ASN A 73 -20.29 -5.07 -6.96
CA ASN A 73 -20.55 -3.65 -6.74
C ASN A 73 -19.39 -2.88 -6.09
N LYS A 74 -18.18 -3.49 -5.96
CA LYS A 74 -17.02 -2.86 -5.30
C LYS A 74 -16.69 -1.48 -5.89
N LEU A 75 -16.53 -1.40 -7.20
CA LEU A 75 -16.18 -0.13 -7.85
C LEU A 75 -17.31 0.89 -7.77
N LEU A 76 -18.56 0.45 -7.96
CA LEU A 76 -19.72 1.33 -7.84
C LEU A 76 -19.81 1.94 -6.44
N ARG A 77 -19.64 1.13 -5.39
CA ARG A 77 -19.63 1.63 -4.01
C ARG A 77 -18.51 2.64 -3.80
N ALA A 78 -17.29 2.31 -4.22
CA ALA A 78 -16.14 3.19 -4.06
C ALA A 78 -16.33 4.54 -4.78
N CYS A 79 -16.84 4.53 -6.02
CA CYS A 79 -17.18 5.75 -6.76
C CYS A 79 -18.22 6.59 -6.02
N ASN A 80 -19.31 5.96 -5.54
CA ASN A 80 -20.38 6.65 -4.81
C ASN A 80 -19.86 7.29 -3.52
N VAL A 81 -18.99 6.61 -2.78
CA VAL A 81 -18.37 7.13 -1.55
C VAL A 81 -17.47 8.33 -1.86
N ILE A 82 -16.59 8.21 -2.86
CA ILE A 82 -15.72 9.33 -3.29
C ILE A 82 -16.55 10.53 -3.70
N THR A 83 -17.53 10.32 -4.58
CA THR A 83 -18.37 11.43 -5.11
C THR A 83 -19.22 12.05 -4.01
N GLY A 84 -19.86 11.21 -3.17
CA GLY A 84 -20.76 11.69 -2.11
C GLY A 84 -20.06 12.47 -1.00
N LEU A 85 -18.79 12.17 -0.73
CA LEU A 85 -18.00 12.84 0.31
C LEU A 85 -17.00 13.86 -0.25
N GLY A 86 -16.92 14.04 -1.57
CA GLY A 86 -15.94 14.92 -2.21
C GLY A 86 -14.49 14.50 -1.96
N ALA A 87 -14.25 13.19 -1.80
CA ALA A 87 -12.93 12.65 -1.50
C ALA A 87 -12.10 12.42 -2.79
N ASP A 88 -10.81 12.22 -2.63
CA ASP A 88 -9.88 11.96 -3.74
C ASP A 88 -9.49 10.49 -3.84
N ALA A 89 -9.63 9.74 -2.75
CA ALA A 89 -9.24 8.34 -2.68
C ALA A 89 -10.09 7.54 -1.70
N TYR A 90 -10.17 6.25 -1.98
CA TYR A 90 -10.93 5.25 -1.23
C TYR A 90 -10.07 4.03 -1.00
N SER A 91 -10.22 3.45 0.17
CA SER A 91 -9.86 2.07 0.50
C SER A 91 -10.92 1.50 1.43
N GLY A 92 -10.81 0.24 1.83
CA GLY A 92 -11.81 -0.33 2.72
C GLY A 92 -11.33 -1.55 3.49
N ASN A 93 -12.20 -1.97 4.40
CA ASN A 93 -12.06 -3.25 5.08
C ASN A 93 -12.06 -4.40 4.08
N ILE A 94 -11.46 -5.53 4.46
CA ILE A 94 -11.41 -6.74 3.66
C ILE A 94 -11.83 -7.97 4.47
N ILE A 95 -12.28 -9.02 3.78
CA ILE A 95 -12.45 -10.34 4.36
C ILE A 95 -11.28 -11.21 3.89
N ALA A 96 -10.30 -11.43 4.75
CA ALA A 96 -9.26 -12.42 4.48
C ALA A 96 -9.87 -13.82 4.47
N PHE A 97 -9.49 -14.67 3.48
CA PHE A 97 -9.96 -16.04 3.39
C PHE A 97 -8.83 -17.02 3.06
N TRP A 98 -8.93 -18.20 3.62
CA TRP A 98 -7.97 -19.30 3.47
C TRP A 98 -8.58 -20.46 2.71
N LEU A 99 -7.75 -21.32 2.14
CA LEU A 99 -8.18 -22.52 1.41
C LEU A 99 -9.00 -23.49 2.28
N ASN A 100 -8.78 -23.49 3.58
CA ASN A 100 -9.54 -24.31 4.55
C ASN A 100 -10.95 -23.74 4.89
N GLY A 101 -11.41 -22.72 4.15
CA GLY A 101 -12.73 -22.10 4.36
C GLY A 101 -12.78 -21.03 5.48
N ARG A 102 -11.72 -20.87 6.25
CA ARG A 102 -11.66 -19.82 7.28
C ARG A 102 -11.78 -18.44 6.67
N LYS A 103 -12.54 -17.55 7.33
CA LYS A 103 -12.67 -16.14 6.97
C LYS A 103 -12.41 -15.25 8.19
N LYS A 104 -11.86 -14.06 7.96
CA LYS A 104 -11.60 -13.07 9.02
C LYS A 104 -11.73 -11.66 8.48
N LEU A 105 -12.53 -10.84 9.14
CA LEU A 105 -12.58 -9.41 8.86
C LEU A 105 -11.26 -8.75 9.30
N ILE A 106 -10.64 -8.04 8.37
CA ILE A 106 -9.50 -7.16 8.64
C ILE A 106 -10.02 -5.74 8.63
N ASN A 107 -10.18 -5.20 9.83
CA ASN A 107 -10.68 -3.83 10.00
C ASN A 107 -9.53 -2.82 9.83
N LYS A 108 -9.73 -1.87 8.92
CA LYS A 108 -8.82 -0.76 8.61
C LYS A 108 -9.48 0.61 8.75
N SER A 109 -10.80 0.64 8.92
CA SER A 109 -11.63 1.84 8.92
C SER A 109 -11.62 2.63 10.23
N GLN A 110 -10.60 2.44 11.07
CA GLN A 110 -10.43 3.30 12.24
C GLN A 110 -10.10 4.73 11.81
N SER A 111 -10.45 5.70 12.66
CA SER A 111 -10.19 7.12 12.41
C SER A 111 -8.72 7.39 12.12
N GLN A 112 -8.48 8.13 11.06
CA GLN A 112 -7.14 8.53 10.65
C GLN A 112 -6.50 9.44 11.70
N THR A 113 -5.18 9.34 11.83
CA THR A 113 -4.40 10.13 12.76
C THR A 113 -3.37 10.98 12.03
N LYS A 114 -2.65 11.85 12.74
CA LYS A 114 -1.74 12.84 12.14
C LYS A 114 -0.65 12.20 11.29
N TRP A 115 -0.09 11.05 11.71
CA TRP A 115 1.07 10.42 11.11
C TRP A 115 0.83 8.96 10.69
N ASP A 116 -0.44 8.49 10.75
CA ASP A 116 -0.76 7.11 10.37
C ASP A 116 -0.30 6.77 8.95
N PHE A 117 -0.35 7.73 8.05
CA PHE A 117 0.04 7.54 6.65
C PHE A 117 1.51 7.14 6.46
N LEU A 118 2.38 7.34 7.45
CA LEU A 118 3.75 6.82 7.41
C LEU A 118 3.86 5.41 7.98
N PHE A 119 2.96 5.02 8.87
CA PHE A 119 3.16 3.82 9.68
C PHE A 119 2.03 2.79 9.58
N ASP A 120 0.89 3.11 8.98
CA ASP A 120 -0.31 2.27 8.95
C ASP A 120 -1.06 2.41 7.63
N SER A 121 -0.86 1.46 6.70
CA SER A 121 -1.58 1.43 5.42
C SER A 121 -3.10 1.41 5.64
N PRO A 122 -3.91 2.14 4.85
CA PRO A 122 -5.37 2.22 4.98
C PRO A 122 -6.08 0.95 4.48
N GLY A 123 -5.34 -0.05 4.08
CA GLY A 123 -5.76 -1.34 3.55
C GLY A 123 -4.74 -1.86 2.55
N PRO A 124 -4.88 -3.08 2.04
CA PRO A 124 -4.08 -3.56 0.91
C PRO A 124 -4.33 -2.70 -0.33
N GLY A 125 -3.32 -2.54 -1.18
CA GLY A 125 -3.40 -1.76 -2.41
C GLY A 125 -4.58 -2.14 -3.30
N CYS A 126 -4.91 -3.41 -3.38
CA CYS A 126 -6.06 -3.92 -4.14
C CYS A 126 -7.44 -3.41 -3.69
N THR A 127 -7.52 -2.70 -2.56
CA THR A 127 -8.74 -1.99 -2.15
C THR A 127 -8.84 -0.58 -2.73
N TYR A 128 -7.75 -0.02 -3.26
CA TYR A 128 -7.68 1.39 -3.61
C TYR A 128 -8.47 1.74 -4.86
N LEU A 129 -9.19 2.85 -4.77
CA LEU A 129 -9.73 3.60 -5.89
C LEU A 129 -9.31 5.06 -5.70
N VAL A 130 -8.71 5.67 -6.71
CA VAL A 130 -8.27 7.07 -6.65
C VAL A 130 -8.83 7.84 -7.84
N THR A 131 -9.06 9.14 -7.64
CA THR A 131 -9.48 10.03 -8.73
C THR A 131 -8.38 10.18 -9.79
N LYS A 132 -8.77 10.49 -11.03
CA LYS A 132 -7.85 10.84 -12.11
C LYS A 132 -6.77 11.83 -11.67
N LYS A 133 -7.19 12.90 -11.00
CA LYS A 133 -6.28 13.96 -10.52
C LYS A 133 -5.17 13.39 -9.65
N LEU A 134 -5.54 12.64 -8.63
CA LEU A 134 -4.57 12.03 -7.71
C LEU A 134 -3.66 11.03 -8.44
N ALA A 135 -4.23 10.19 -9.32
CA ALA A 135 -3.46 9.22 -10.10
C ALA A 135 -2.41 9.89 -11.01
N ILE A 136 -2.78 10.96 -11.70
CA ILE A 136 -1.85 11.74 -12.55
C ILE A 136 -0.75 12.38 -11.70
N ASP A 137 -1.07 12.91 -10.53
CA ASP A 137 -0.06 13.54 -9.67
C ASP A 137 0.91 12.51 -9.07
N ILE A 138 0.42 11.30 -8.71
CA ILE A 138 1.27 10.16 -8.33
C ILE A 138 2.15 9.74 -9.53
N GLN A 139 1.58 9.61 -10.72
CA GLN A 139 2.31 9.24 -11.93
C GLN A 139 3.45 10.21 -12.24
N LYS A 140 3.16 11.52 -12.24
CA LYS A 140 4.18 12.56 -12.42
C LYS A 140 5.29 12.46 -11.38
N PHE A 141 4.93 12.20 -10.13
CA PHE A 141 5.92 12.04 -9.08
C PHE A 141 6.83 10.84 -9.32
N ILE A 142 6.26 9.69 -9.69
CA ILE A 142 7.02 8.46 -10.00
C ILE A 142 7.97 8.68 -11.17
N ILE A 143 7.50 9.32 -12.26
CA ILE A 143 8.29 9.62 -13.46
C ILE A 143 9.46 10.54 -13.13
N ASN A 144 9.24 11.56 -12.29
CA ASN A 144 10.25 12.57 -11.96
C ASN A 144 11.24 12.12 -10.87
N ASN A 145 11.00 10.98 -10.21
CA ASN A 145 11.84 10.48 -9.11
C ASN A 145 12.20 8.98 -9.26
N PRO A 146 12.73 8.54 -10.42
CA PRO A 146 12.95 7.12 -10.70
C PRO A 146 13.89 6.46 -9.68
N ASP A 147 14.99 7.12 -9.29
CA ASP A 147 15.99 6.57 -8.37
C ASP A 147 15.44 6.36 -6.96
N ARG A 148 14.51 7.21 -6.53
CA ARG A 148 13.82 7.07 -5.23
C ARG A 148 12.83 5.92 -5.29
N MET A 149 12.07 5.82 -6.37
CA MET A 149 11.03 4.79 -6.52
C MET A 149 11.59 3.37 -6.62
N GLN A 150 12.79 3.19 -7.18
CA GLN A 150 13.48 1.88 -7.21
C GLN A 150 13.85 1.32 -5.82
N LYS A 151 13.80 2.12 -4.78
CA LYS A 151 14.12 1.72 -3.40
C LYS A 151 12.87 1.43 -2.54
N ILE A 152 11.70 1.87 -2.99
CA ILE A 152 10.44 1.72 -2.26
C ILE A 152 9.71 0.49 -2.78
N VAL A 153 9.50 -0.50 -1.91
CA VAL A 153 8.79 -1.74 -2.29
C VAL A 153 7.35 -1.79 -1.77
N ILE A 154 6.98 -0.92 -0.82
CA ILE A 154 5.65 -0.87 -0.20
C ILE A 154 4.82 0.20 -0.94
N HIS A 155 4.32 -0.18 -2.13
CA HIS A 155 3.60 0.75 -3.03
C HIS A 155 2.31 1.30 -2.41
N ASP A 156 1.58 0.48 -1.68
CA ASP A 156 0.33 0.86 -1.04
C ASP A 156 0.55 1.94 0.04
N LEU A 157 1.54 1.75 0.91
CA LEU A 157 1.90 2.76 1.90
C LEU A 157 2.40 4.05 1.24
N PHE A 158 3.20 3.95 0.16
CA PHE A 158 3.67 5.11 -0.59
C PHE A 158 2.52 5.93 -1.19
N ILE A 159 1.57 5.27 -1.86
CA ILE A 159 0.40 5.93 -2.47
C ILE A 159 -0.42 6.66 -1.41
N TYR A 160 -0.66 6.01 -0.27
CA TYR A 160 -1.38 6.62 0.86
C TYR A 160 -0.62 7.80 1.45
N ALA A 161 0.68 7.64 1.69
CA ALA A 161 1.53 8.70 2.22
C ALA A 161 1.62 9.91 1.27
N PHE A 162 1.73 9.66 -0.03
CA PHE A 162 1.69 10.71 -1.05
C PHE A 162 0.38 11.50 -0.96
N ALA A 163 -0.76 10.81 -1.02
CA ALA A 163 -2.07 11.45 -0.97
C ALA A 163 -2.24 12.31 0.30
N ARG A 164 -1.97 11.73 1.47
CA ARG A 164 -2.14 12.40 2.77
C ARG A 164 -1.18 13.58 2.96
N SER A 165 0.07 13.43 2.55
CA SER A 165 1.08 14.50 2.67
C SER A 165 0.82 15.69 1.74
N LYS A 166 0.11 15.47 0.64
CA LYS A 166 -0.31 16.53 -0.31
C LYS A 166 -1.69 17.09 -0.04
N GLY A 167 -2.36 16.66 1.04
CA GLY A 167 -3.67 17.19 1.46
C GLY A 167 -4.86 16.57 0.74
N TYR A 168 -4.69 15.48 -0.01
CA TYR A 168 -5.79 14.74 -0.61
C TYR A 168 -6.64 14.06 0.46
N GLN A 169 -7.95 14.06 0.27
CA GLN A 169 -8.89 13.40 1.17
C GLN A 169 -8.98 11.91 0.85
N TRP A 170 -8.68 11.07 1.85
CA TRP A 170 -8.73 9.62 1.76
C TRP A 170 -9.82 9.07 2.67
N ILE A 171 -10.73 8.28 2.15
CA ILE A 171 -11.77 7.58 2.92
C ILE A 171 -11.37 6.12 3.10
N ILE A 172 -11.51 5.62 4.33
CA ILE A 172 -11.34 4.20 4.65
C ILE A 172 -12.72 3.66 5.04
N ASP A 173 -13.35 2.95 4.12
CA ASP A 173 -14.71 2.43 4.26
C ASP A 173 -14.77 1.21 5.21
N ASP A 174 -15.81 1.12 6.01
CA ASP A 174 -16.01 0.02 6.94
C ASP A 174 -16.65 -1.22 6.29
N VAL A 175 -17.23 -1.08 5.09
CA VAL A 175 -17.85 -2.19 4.37
C VAL A 175 -16.80 -2.95 3.54
N PRO A 176 -16.57 -4.24 3.82
CA PRO A 176 -15.63 -5.04 3.07
C PRO A 176 -16.19 -5.42 1.71
N MET A 177 -15.58 -4.93 0.62
CA MET A 177 -16.02 -5.14 -0.75
C MET A 177 -15.17 -6.16 -1.52
N MET A 178 -14.33 -6.91 -0.83
CA MET A 178 -13.51 -7.95 -1.44
C MET A 178 -13.10 -9.04 -0.45
N HIS A 179 -12.81 -10.18 -1.02
CA HIS A 179 -12.21 -11.31 -0.33
C HIS A 179 -10.71 -11.37 -0.70
N TYR A 180 -9.86 -11.14 0.29
CA TYR A 180 -8.41 -11.12 0.18
C TYR A 180 -7.85 -12.52 0.40
N ARG A 181 -7.27 -13.13 -0.64
CA ARG A 181 -6.76 -14.50 -0.56
C ARG A 181 -5.53 -14.58 0.33
N GLN A 182 -5.48 -15.64 1.16
CA GLN A 182 -4.35 -15.94 2.02
C GLN A 182 -3.66 -17.22 1.58
N HIS A 183 -2.38 -17.12 1.20
CA HIS A 183 -1.49 -18.23 0.89
C HIS A 183 -0.06 -17.94 1.38
N THR A 184 0.82 -18.91 1.30
CA THR A 184 2.20 -18.83 1.84
C THR A 184 3.06 -17.78 1.14
N GLU A 185 2.73 -17.41 -0.08
CA GLU A 185 3.49 -16.48 -0.92
C GLU A 185 3.00 -15.03 -0.87
N ASN A 186 1.97 -14.72 -0.06
CA ASN A 186 1.58 -13.33 0.12
C ASN A 186 2.74 -12.51 0.68
N GLN A 187 3.09 -11.40 0.02
CA GLN A 187 4.15 -10.50 0.50
C GLN A 187 3.80 -9.88 1.86
N VAL A 188 2.53 -9.51 2.05
CA VAL A 188 1.98 -9.02 3.32
C VAL A 188 0.63 -9.70 3.55
N GLY A 189 0.61 -10.88 4.14
CA GLY A 189 -0.64 -11.60 4.44
C GLY A 189 -1.51 -10.92 5.49
N ALA A 190 -2.69 -11.52 5.79
CA ALA A 190 -3.65 -11.02 6.80
C ALA A 190 -3.11 -11.00 8.24
N ASN A 191 -1.84 -11.30 8.43
CA ASN A 191 -1.10 -11.20 9.69
C ASN A 191 -1.73 -12.02 10.82
N ASP A 192 -2.02 -13.25 10.51
CA ASP A 192 -2.63 -14.17 11.44
C ASP A 192 -1.66 -15.30 11.81
N GLY A 193 -1.61 -15.62 13.12
CA GLY A 193 -0.74 -16.64 13.66
C GLY A 193 0.65 -16.17 14.10
N LEU A 194 1.26 -16.98 14.97
CA LEU A 194 2.55 -16.66 15.61
C LEU A 194 3.69 -16.42 14.60
N LYS A 195 3.73 -17.20 13.52
CA LYS A 195 4.74 -17.05 12.45
C LYS A 195 4.69 -15.66 11.81
N ALA A 196 3.50 -15.14 11.50
CA ALA A 196 3.34 -13.82 10.91
C ALA A 196 3.81 -12.70 11.87
N TYR A 197 3.54 -12.86 13.17
CA TYR A 197 4.05 -11.93 14.19
C TYR A 197 5.57 -11.95 14.28
N LEU A 198 6.20 -13.13 14.24
CA LEU A 198 7.65 -13.27 14.30
C LEU A 198 8.34 -12.64 13.08
N VAL A 199 7.81 -12.85 11.86
CA VAL A 199 8.33 -12.22 10.64
C VAL A 199 8.26 -10.70 10.74
N ARG A 200 7.14 -10.16 11.22
CA ARG A 200 6.99 -8.70 11.43
C ARG A 200 7.95 -8.16 12.46
N ALA A 201 8.04 -8.82 13.61
CA ALA A 201 8.98 -8.43 14.66
C ALA A 201 10.42 -8.40 14.09
N ARG A 202 10.80 -9.43 13.31
CA ARG A 202 12.09 -9.46 12.62
C ARG A 202 12.28 -8.29 11.67
N ASN A 203 11.30 -7.96 10.84
CA ASN A 203 11.38 -6.83 9.89
C ASN A 203 11.50 -5.47 10.61
N VAL A 204 10.85 -5.32 11.77
CA VAL A 204 10.99 -4.11 12.60
C VAL A 204 12.35 -4.07 13.27
N ILE A 205 12.78 -5.16 13.92
CA ILE A 205 14.06 -5.24 14.65
C ILE A 205 15.25 -5.12 13.71
N SER A 206 15.15 -5.69 12.49
CA SER A 206 16.20 -5.56 11.47
C SER A 206 16.36 -4.14 10.92
N GLY A 207 15.43 -3.23 11.22
CA GLY A 207 15.40 -1.87 10.70
C GLY A 207 14.87 -1.74 9.26
N TRP A 208 14.53 -2.86 8.59
CA TRP A 208 14.05 -2.84 7.21
C TRP A 208 12.76 -2.04 7.05
N TRP A 209 11.78 -2.29 7.89
CA TRP A 209 10.48 -1.61 7.81
C TRP A 209 10.62 -0.10 8.04
N LEU A 210 11.37 0.31 9.08
CA LEU A 210 11.65 1.73 9.32
C LEU A 210 12.47 2.35 8.20
N GLY A 211 13.36 1.59 7.55
CA GLY A 211 14.09 2.03 6.38
C GLY A 211 13.16 2.35 5.21
N GLN A 212 12.17 1.48 4.94
CA GLN A 212 11.15 1.74 3.91
C GLN A 212 10.31 2.98 4.23
N VAL A 213 9.89 3.14 5.47
CA VAL A 213 9.14 4.33 5.91
C VAL A 213 10.00 5.60 5.79
N ALA A 214 11.29 5.52 6.14
CA ALA A 214 12.24 6.62 5.99
C ALA A 214 12.43 7.03 4.53
N LEU A 215 12.54 6.06 3.61
CA LEU A 215 12.62 6.31 2.16
C LEU A 215 11.37 7.01 1.64
N ILE A 216 10.19 6.58 2.08
CA ILE A 216 8.91 7.24 1.74
C ILE A 216 8.90 8.67 2.29
N ALA A 217 9.24 8.88 3.57
CA ALA A 217 9.24 10.20 4.18
C ALA A 217 10.25 11.15 3.51
N GLU A 218 11.44 10.67 3.17
CA GLU A 218 12.48 11.40 2.44
C GLU A 218 12.00 11.77 1.03
N SER A 219 11.38 10.83 0.32
CA SER A 219 10.86 11.06 -1.03
C SER A 219 9.78 12.12 -1.08
N LEU A 220 8.98 12.23 -0.02
CA LEU A 220 7.90 13.20 0.10
C LEU A 220 8.33 14.51 0.79
N ASP A 221 9.62 14.75 0.96
CA ASP A 221 10.20 15.93 1.63
C ASP A 221 9.73 16.13 3.09
N LEU A 222 9.26 15.07 3.75
CA LEU A 222 8.75 15.16 5.12
C LEU A 222 9.85 15.37 6.16
N PHE A 223 11.12 15.15 5.81
CA PHE A 223 12.26 15.47 6.67
C PHE A 223 12.47 16.97 6.90
N LYS A 224 11.78 17.85 6.15
CA LYS A 224 11.66 19.26 6.46
C LYS A 224 10.99 19.52 7.82
N ASN A 225 10.15 18.56 8.28
CA ASN A 225 9.62 18.58 9.63
C ASN A 225 10.68 18.06 10.62
N PRO A 226 11.11 18.88 11.61
CA PRO A 226 12.19 18.51 12.54
C PRO A 226 11.89 17.24 13.35
N SER A 227 10.62 16.99 13.71
CA SER A 227 10.23 15.80 14.46
C SER A 227 10.40 14.55 13.59
N VAL A 228 9.91 14.58 12.35
CA VAL A 228 10.03 13.45 11.40
C VAL A 228 11.50 13.15 11.12
N ASN A 229 12.30 14.18 10.85
CA ASN A 229 13.73 14.00 10.62
C ASN A 229 14.42 13.32 11.82
N LYS A 230 14.07 13.71 13.03
CA LYS A 230 14.64 13.14 14.25
C LYS A 230 14.21 11.69 14.50
N TRP A 231 12.99 11.30 14.13
CA TRP A 231 12.50 9.91 14.27
C TRP A 231 13.35 8.92 13.46
N PHE A 232 13.81 9.33 12.29
CA PHE A 232 14.58 8.47 11.37
C PHE A 232 16.10 8.67 11.45
N SER A 233 16.60 9.42 12.43
CA SER A 233 18.04 9.61 12.64
C SER A 233 18.78 8.33 13.07
N GLY A 234 18.06 7.26 13.43
CA GLY A 234 18.62 6.03 13.99
C GLY A 234 19.17 6.18 15.42
N SER A 235 19.00 7.34 16.03
CA SER A 235 19.47 7.61 17.40
C SER A 235 18.46 7.10 18.44
N ARG A 236 18.96 6.76 19.64
CA ARG A 236 18.09 6.38 20.77
C ARG A 236 17.08 7.48 21.10
N LEU A 237 17.49 8.76 21.02
CA LEU A 237 16.61 9.90 21.22
C LEU A 237 15.54 9.98 20.13
N GLY A 238 15.86 9.67 18.87
CA GLY A 238 14.90 9.59 17.78
C GLY A 238 13.80 8.57 18.06
N TYR A 239 14.17 7.37 18.51
CA TYR A 239 13.19 6.33 18.87
C TYR A 239 12.36 6.72 20.11
N LEU A 240 12.95 7.37 21.10
CA LEU A 240 12.21 7.91 22.24
C LEU A 240 11.17 8.94 21.77
N MET A 241 11.57 9.88 20.93
CA MET A 241 10.65 10.89 20.39
C MET A 241 9.54 10.27 19.53
N LEU A 242 9.85 9.22 18.75
CA LEU A 242 8.87 8.48 17.99
C LEU A 242 7.89 7.74 18.92
N SER A 243 8.40 7.13 20.00
CA SER A 243 7.57 6.46 21.01
C SER A 243 6.58 7.42 21.69
N LEU A 244 6.98 8.64 21.97
CA LEU A 244 6.08 9.67 22.54
C LEU A 244 4.98 10.12 21.56
N ASN A 245 5.15 9.85 20.25
CA ASN A 245 4.15 10.14 19.22
C ASN A 245 3.31 8.93 18.82
N PHE A 246 3.42 7.80 19.51
CA PHE A 246 2.78 6.53 19.16
C PHE A 246 1.28 6.65 18.92
N TRP A 247 0.61 7.52 19.68
CA TRP A 247 -0.84 7.74 19.59
C TRP A 247 -1.28 8.29 18.22
N HIS A 248 -0.41 9.05 17.59
CA HIS A 248 -0.63 9.69 16.29
C HIS A 248 -0.07 8.91 15.10
N CYS A 249 0.65 7.80 15.35
CA CYS A 249 1.32 7.00 14.31
C CYS A 249 0.52 5.79 13.86
N ARG A 250 -0.46 5.34 14.65
CA ARG A 250 -1.27 4.15 14.36
C ARG A 250 -2.74 4.44 14.66
N ARG A 251 -3.65 3.73 13.98
CA ARG A 251 -5.09 3.94 14.14
C ARG A 251 -5.69 3.07 15.24
N SER A 252 -5.46 1.73 15.22
CA SER A 252 -6.03 0.84 16.21
C SER A 252 -5.30 0.92 17.56
N LEU A 253 -6.03 0.77 18.68
CA LEU A 253 -5.44 0.78 20.04
C LEU A 253 -4.37 -0.29 20.20
N ARG A 254 -4.64 -1.51 19.74
CA ARG A 254 -3.67 -2.61 19.79
C ARG A 254 -2.37 -2.24 19.08
N ASP A 255 -2.48 -1.69 17.85
CA ASP A 255 -1.30 -1.38 17.04
C ASP A 255 -0.56 -0.15 17.58
N LYS A 256 -1.23 0.79 18.27
CA LYS A 256 -0.59 1.89 19.01
C LYS A 256 0.35 1.36 20.09
N PHE A 257 -0.13 0.46 20.94
CA PHE A 257 0.69 -0.10 22.01
C PHE A 257 1.81 -1.02 21.49
N LEU A 258 1.55 -1.81 20.44
CA LEU A 258 2.61 -2.57 19.78
C LEU A 258 3.68 -1.66 19.18
N PHE A 259 3.27 -0.56 18.57
CA PHE A 259 4.19 0.42 18.01
C PHE A 259 5.06 1.08 19.09
N LEU A 260 4.44 1.49 20.20
CA LEU A 260 5.15 2.00 21.38
C LEU A 260 6.19 0.99 21.89
N PHE A 261 5.77 -0.27 22.07
CA PHE A 261 6.67 -1.34 22.52
C PHE A 261 7.88 -1.50 21.59
N PHE A 262 7.66 -1.57 20.27
CA PHE A 262 8.77 -1.69 19.31
C PHE A 262 9.67 -0.45 19.27
N CYS A 263 9.13 0.75 19.40
CA CYS A 263 9.95 1.97 19.48
C CYS A 263 10.87 1.96 20.70
N LEU A 264 10.35 1.56 21.87
CA LEU A 264 11.14 1.43 23.09
C LEU A 264 12.20 0.32 22.98
N LEU A 265 11.83 -0.82 22.37
CA LEU A 265 12.78 -1.90 22.12
C LEU A 265 13.93 -1.45 21.21
N LEU A 266 13.63 -0.75 20.11
CA LEU A 266 14.64 -0.21 19.19
C LEU A 266 15.53 0.84 19.86
N MET A 267 14.97 1.64 20.78
CA MET A 267 15.75 2.58 21.59
C MET A 267 16.81 1.85 22.45
N VAL A 268 16.45 0.70 23.03
CA VAL A 268 17.38 -0.10 23.86
C VAL A 268 18.43 -0.79 22.98
N ILE A 269 18.00 -1.45 21.91
CA ILE A 269 18.89 -2.24 21.02
C ILE A 269 19.81 -1.33 20.20
N GLY A 270 19.39 -0.10 19.87
CA GLY A 270 20.17 0.82 19.05
C GLY A 270 20.21 0.43 17.55
N SER A 271 19.15 -0.21 17.06
CA SER A 271 19.04 -0.60 15.63
C SER A 271 19.04 0.63 14.71
N GLN A 272 19.68 0.52 13.54
CA GLN A 272 19.68 1.58 12.52
C GLN A 272 18.66 1.26 11.43
N PRO A 273 17.92 2.27 10.91
CA PRO A 273 17.08 2.09 9.73
C PRO A 273 17.95 1.65 8.55
N LYS A 274 17.63 0.50 7.95
CA LYS A 274 18.32 0.01 6.76
C LYS A 274 17.63 0.59 5.52
N LYS A 275 18.34 1.46 4.83
CA LYS A 275 17.93 2.04 3.54
C LYS A 275 18.20 1.11 2.36
#